data_3d521f086513e185d938a2589db49fd4
#
_entry.id   3d521f086513e185d938a2589db49fd4
#
_cell.length_a   1.000
_cell.length_b   1.000
_cell.length_c   1.000
_cell.angle_alpha   90.00
_cell.angle_beta   90.00
_cell.angle_gamma   90.00
#
_symmetry.space_group_name_H-M   'P 1'
#
loop_
_entity.id
_entity.type
_entity.pdbx_description
1 polymer ?
#
loop_
_entity_poly.entity_id
_entity_poly.type
_entity_poly.pdbx_seq_one_letter_code
_entity_poly.pdbx_strand_id
1 'polypeptide(L)'
;MRQSTVSGRMRQKQRKRAERERRRRTAFSAEAVSGHMVKNHMTVISLMESYEEFVYFIAGRPVPAFYLSEGGIGKMSIFEGAGVALVTPFKENGEINYGKLEELVEEQIAGGTDSIIVCGTTGEAATLTHDEHIKEIQFVCDIVKKRIPVVAGTGSNCTETSVYLSRAAEEAGADGLLLVSPYYNKSTQKGLKVHFTDVAEAVKLPILLYNVPSRTGVNIAPETIVSLCRDVENIVGVKEASGNFSAIAKISSLAEGCVDIYSGNDDQTVPMMALGAKGVISVLSNVAPRQVHEMCDFDFKGETEKAMKMQLEAIPLIEALFCEVNPIPVKEAMNLMGKEVGPYRKPLVEMDPANKERLRKELVNYGLL
;
A
#
# COMPACT_ATOMS: atom_id res chain seq x y z
N MET A 1 -57.45 -31.44 -10.40
CA MET A 1 -56.65 -30.55 -11.27
C MET A 1 -57.10 -29.10 -11.16
N ARG A 2 -57.03 -28.41 -10.02
CA ARG A 2 -57.34 -26.94 -9.90
C ARG A 2 -56.54 -26.20 -8.84
N GLN A 3 -55.36 -26.68 -8.41
CA GLN A 3 -54.52 -25.96 -7.40
C GLN A 3 -53.20 -25.42 -7.92
N SER A 4 -52.76 -25.67 -9.16
CA SER A 4 -51.45 -25.19 -9.69
C SER A 4 -51.47 -23.81 -10.37
N THR A 5 -52.63 -23.26 -10.68
CA THR A 5 -52.76 -22.00 -11.44
C THR A 5 -52.81 -20.74 -10.54
N VAL A 6 -53.11 -20.86 -9.26
CA VAL A 6 -53.19 -19.71 -8.33
C VAL A 6 -51.84 -19.28 -7.85
N SER A 7 -50.90 -20.22 -7.60
CA SER A 7 -49.53 -19.92 -7.15
C SER A 7 -48.71 -19.17 -8.20
N GLY A 8 -48.86 -19.48 -9.48
CA GLY A 8 -48.14 -18.79 -10.57
C GLY A 8 -48.54 -17.33 -10.74
N ARG A 9 -49.86 -17.04 -10.64
CA ARG A 9 -50.35 -15.64 -10.73
C ARG A 9 -49.95 -14.75 -9.54
N MET A 10 -49.82 -15.32 -8.33
CA MET A 10 -49.35 -14.58 -7.16
C MET A 10 -47.85 -14.21 -7.28
N ARG A 11 -47.00 -15.14 -7.71
CA ARG A 11 -45.55 -14.86 -7.91
C ARG A 11 -45.32 -13.83 -9.01
N GLN A 12 -46.12 -13.83 -10.06
CA GLN A 12 -46.01 -12.82 -11.14
C GLN A 12 -46.49 -11.44 -10.71
N LYS A 13 -47.51 -11.32 -9.86
CA LYS A 13 -47.93 -10.05 -9.26
C LYS A 13 -46.90 -9.49 -8.29
N GLN A 14 -46.27 -10.34 -7.50
CA GLN A 14 -45.18 -9.90 -6.57
C GLN A 14 -43.95 -9.42 -7.33
N ARG A 15 -43.52 -10.10 -8.41
CA ARG A 15 -42.43 -9.62 -9.28
C ARG A 15 -42.72 -8.26 -9.91
N LYS A 16 -43.90 -8.04 -10.46
CA LYS A 16 -44.29 -6.76 -11.04
C LYS A 16 -44.41 -5.64 -10.01
N ARG A 17 -44.77 -5.97 -8.75
CA ARG A 17 -44.81 -4.99 -7.66
C ARG A 17 -43.42 -4.58 -7.22
N ALA A 18 -42.47 -5.54 -7.08
CA ALA A 18 -41.09 -5.28 -6.76
C ALA A 18 -40.37 -4.44 -7.85
N GLU A 19 -40.64 -4.72 -9.12
CA GLU A 19 -40.10 -3.99 -10.26
C GLU A 19 -40.64 -2.55 -10.35
N ARG A 20 -41.91 -2.30 -10.00
CA ARG A 20 -42.47 -0.95 -9.87
C ARG A 20 -41.94 -0.17 -8.67
N GLU A 21 -41.68 -0.85 -7.57
CA GLU A 21 -41.08 -0.23 -6.37
C GLU A 21 -39.63 0.14 -6.61
N ARG A 22 -38.88 -0.70 -7.33
CA ARG A 22 -37.50 -0.41 -7.77
C ARG A 22 -37.45 0.80 -8.71
N ARG A 23 -38.34 0.89 -9.71
CA ARG A 23 -38.44 2.06 -10.60
C ARG A 23 -38.87 3.35 -9.89
N ARG A 24 -39.70 3.27 -8.84
CA ARG A 24 -40.07 4.45 -8.01
C ARG A 24 -38.89 4.91 -7.15
N ARG A 25 -38.09 4.04 -6.60
CA ARG A 25 -36.89 4.42 -5.82
C ARG A 25 -35.83 5.07 -6.71
N THR A 26 -35.61 4.58 -7.94
CA THR A 26 -34.69 5.20 -8.92
C THR A 26 -35.17 6.58 -9.36
N ALA A 27 -36.47 6.77 -9.57
CA ALA A 27 -37.03 8.08 -9.94
C ALA A 27 -36.96 9.10 -8.79
N PHE A 28 -37.16 8.67 -7.54
CA PHE A 28 -37.10 9.56 -6.36
C PHE A 28 -35.70 10.03 -6.04
N SER A 29 -34.66 9.22 -6.31
CA SER A 29 -33.24 9.62 -6.17
C SER A 29 -32.82 10.61 -7.27
N ALA A 30 -33.35 10.49 -8.46
CA ALA A 30 -33.05 11.42 -9.56
C ALA A 30 -33.64 12.83 -9.33
N GLU A 31 -34.86 12.94 -8.77
CA GLU A 31 -35.47 14.24 -8.44
C GLU A 31 -34.80 14.92 -7.25
N ALA A 32 -34.32 14.18 -6.24
CA ALA A 32 -33.61 14.75 -5.08
C ALA A 32 -32.25 15.34 -5.43
N VAL A 33 -31.57 14.80 -6.43
CA VAL A 33 -30.25 15.28 -6.91
C VAL A 33 -30.42 16.50 -7.83
N SER A 34 -31.50 16.58 -8.63
CA SER A 34 -31.73 17.72 -9.54
C SER A 34 -32.11 19.01 -8.83
N GLY A 35 -32.72 18.94 -7.64
CA GLY A 35 -33.19 20.12 -6.89
C GLY A 35 -32.11 20.99 -6.23
N HIS A 36 -30.87 20.49 -6.08
CA HIS A 36 -29.80 21.22 -5.38
C HIS A 36 -28.68 21.75 -6.27
N MET A 37 -28.68 21.47 -7.58
CA MET A 37 -27.62 21.84 -8.53
C MET A 37 -28.02 22.84 -9.62
N VAL A 38 -29.14 23.52 -9.48
CA VAL A 38 -29.58 24.48 -10.49
C VAL A 38 -29.04 25.87 -10.17
N LYS A 39 -27.83 26.19 -10.69
CA LYS A 39 -27.62 27.55 -11.26
C LYS A 39 -26.47 27.73 -12.25
N ASN A 40 -25.55 26.79 -12.54
CA ASN A 40 -24.48 27.13 -13.49
C ASN A 40 -23.98 26.07 -14.51
N HIS A 41 -24.53 24.86 -14.65
CA HIS A 41 -23.99 23.89 -15.66
C HIS A 41 -25.08 22.97 -16.25
N MET A 42 -26.06 23.53 -16.92
CA MET A 42 -27.20 22.75 -17.49
C MET A 42 -26.95 22.08 -18.85
N THR A 43 -25.75 22.17 -19.45
CA THR A 43 -25.56 21.72 -20.85
C THR A 43 -24.82 20.35 -20.98
N VAL A 44 -24.30 19.78 -19.90
CA VAL A 44 -23.45 18.58 -19.98
C VAL A 44 -24.17 17.29 -19.55
N ILE A 45 -25.23 17.39 -18.76
CA ILE A 45 -25.92 16.21 -18.17
C ILE A 45 -26.69 15.38 -19.21
N SER A 46 -26.98 15.94 -20.37
CA SER A 46 -27.83 15.30 -21.43
C SER A 46 -27.05 14.27 -22.29
N LEU A 47 -25.75 14.08 -22.11
CA LEU A 47 -24.91 13.23 -22.96
C LEU A 47 -24.26 12.05 -22.23
N MET A 48 -24.52 11.83 -20.93
CA MET A 48 -23.89 10.76 -20.16
C MET A 48 -24.80 9.56 -19.98
N GLU A 49 -24.38 8.39 -20.45
CA GLU A 49 -25.18 7.16 -20.43
C GLU A 49 -25.12 6.37 -19.11
N SER A 50 -24.21 6.70 -18.17
CA SER A 50 -24.09 6.03 -16.89
C SER A 50 -23.67 6.92 -15.73
N TYR A 51 -24.00 6.52 -14.49
CA TYR A 51 -23.57 7.21 -13.25
C TYR A 51 -22.05 7.21 -13.07
N GLU A 52 -21.36 6.23 -13.61
CA GLU A 52 -19.90 6.10 -13.57
C GLU A 52 -19.22 7.21 -14.39
N GLU A 53 -19.72 7.55 -15.57
CA GLU A 53 -19.21 8.65 -16.39
C GLU A 53 -19.40 10.03 -15.71
N PHE A 54 -20.46 10.18 -14.92
CA PHE A 54 -20.75 11.43 -14.20
C PHE A 54 -19.72 11.70 -13.08
N VAL A 55 -19.31 10.69 -12.34
CA VAL A 55 -18.28 10.80 -11.29
C VAL A 55 -16.92 11.13 -11.89
N TYR A 56 -16.59 10.55 -13.05
CA TYR A 56 -15.35 10.79 -13.78
C TYR A 56 -15.20 12.25 -14.25
N PHE A 57 -16.29 12.91 -14.55
CA PHE A 57 -16.29 14.28 -15.08
C PHE A 57 -16.18 15.37 -13.99
N ILE A 58 -16.79 15.18 -12.81
CA ILE A 58 -16.79 16.19 -11.74
C ILE A 58 -15.41 16.40 -11.12
N ALA A 59 -14.59 15.35 -11.05
CA ALA A 59 -13.32 15.40 -10.36
C ALA A 59 -12.17 16.01 -11.20
N GLY A 60 -12.34 16.18 -12.53
CA GLY A 60 -11.30 16.70 -13.43
C GLY A 60 -10.02 15.88 -13.44
N ARG A 61 -10.06 14.63 -12.95
CA ARG A 61 -8.96 13.65 -12.87
C ARG A 61 -9.53 12.27 -13.13
N PRO A 62 -8.79 11.36 -13.80
CA PRO A 62 -9.19 9.98 -13.89
C PRO A 62 -9.23 9.37 -12.47
N VAL A 63 -10.43 9.12 -11.97
CA VAL A 63 -10.63 8.26 -10.81
C VAL A 63 -10.64 6.84 -11.37
N PRO A 64 -9.76 5.94 -10.93
CA PRO A 64 -9.83 4.55 -11.35
C PRO A 64 -11.23 3.99 -11.08
N ALA A 65 -11.79 3.25 -12.02
CA ALA A 65 -13.18 2.73 -11.99
C ALA A 65 -13.50 1.80 -10.79
N PHE A 66 -12.59 1.63 -9.87
CA PHE A 66 -12.61 0.66 -8.76
C PHE A 66 -13.33 1.15 -7.49
N TYR A 67 -13.86 2.36 -7.45
CA TYR A 67 -14.32 2.99 -6.19
C TYR A 67 -15.83 2.94 -5.92
N LEU A 68 -16.57 2.05 -6.57
CA LEU A 68 -18.00 1.87 -6.29
C LEU A 68 -18.30 0.48 -5.72
N SER A 69 -17.84 0.18 -4.50
CA SER A 69 -18.40 -0.94 -3.74
C SER A 69 -19.77 -0.56 -3.16
N GLU A 70 -20.78 -1.31 -3.47
CA GLU A 70 -22.14 -1.16 -2.92
C GLU A 70 -22.10 -1.36 -1.39
N GLY A 71 -22.20 -0.26 -0.60
CA GLY A 71 -22.53 -0.36 0.81
C GLY A 71 -21.60 0.22 1.86
N GLY A 72 -21.08 1.41 1.66
CA GLY A 72 -20.38 2.16 2.72
C GLY A 72 -19.44 3.21 2.13
N ILE A 73 -19.21 4.31 2.84
CA ILE A 73 -18.15 5.27 2.51
C ILE A 73 -16.83 4.55 2.83
N GLY A 74 -16.33 3.72 1.91
CA GLY A 74 -15.03 3.08 2.01
C GLY A 74 -13.94 4.16 2.00
N LYS A 75 -13.01 4.10 2.94
CA LYS A 75 -11.80 4.92 2.89
C LYS A 75 -11.04 4.57 1.63
N MET A 76 -10.47 5.59 0.96
CA MET A 76 -9.75 5.41 -0.29
C MET A 76 -8.41 4.71 -0.04
N SER A 77 -8.20 3.52 -0.62
CA SER A 77 -6.91 2.82 -0.62
C SER A 77 -5.84 3.69 -1.30
N ILE A 78 -4.62 3.70 -0.78
CA ILE A 78 -3.51 4.45 -1.40
C ILE A 78 -3.10 3.78 -2.71
N PHE A 79 -3.01 2.44 -2.72
CA PHE A 79 -2.73 1.62 -3.90
C PHE A 79 -3.26 0.19 -3.68
N GLU A 80 -3.28 -0.62 -4.72
CA GLU A 80 -3.45 -2.06 -4.69
C GLU A 80 -2.31 -2.69 -5.50
N GLY A 81 -1.79 -3.85 -5.08
CA GLY A 81 -0.70 -4.54 -5.77
C GLY A 81 0.65 -4.46 -5.07
N ALA A 82 1.70 -4.24 -5.82
CA ALA A 82 3.08 -4.26 -5.39
C ALA A 82 3.62 -2.85 -5.12
N GLY A 83 3.80 -2.49 -3.85
CA GLY A 83 4.58 -1.32 -3.46
C GLY A 83 6.03 -1.70 -3.20
N VAL A 84 7.00 -0.98 -3.77
CA VAL A 84 8.41 -1.23 -3.48
C VAL A 84 8.88 -0.47 -2.24
N ALA A 85 9.45 -1.17 -1.25
CA ALA A 85 10.26 -0.54 -0.21
C ALA A 85 11.62 -0.16 -0.83
N LEU A 86 11.70 1.00 -1.45
CA LEU A 86 12.83 1.40 -2.29
C LEU A 86 14.10 1.56 -1.46
N VAL A 87 15.24 1.07 -1.99
CA VAL A 87 16.55 1.32 -1.42
C VAL A 87 16.98 2.76 -1.68
N THR A 88 17.72 3.38 -0.76
CA THR A 88 18.44 4.62 -1.00
C THR A 88 19.84 4.32 -1.53
N PRO A 89 20.17 4.66 -2.77
CA PRO A 89 21.52 4.47 -3.30
C PRO A 89 22.48 5.54 -2.76
N PHE A 90 23.68 5.12 -2.37
CA PHE A 90 24.73 6.03 -1.89
C PHE A 90 25.95 6.03 -2.81
N LYS A 91 26.63 7.17 -2.90
CA LYS A 91 27.98 7.28 -3.45
C LYS A 91 29.01 6.75 -2.45
N GLU A 92 30.23 6.48 -2.91
CA GLU A 92 31.34 6.03 -2.05
C GLU A 92 31.65 6.98 -0.87
N ASN A 93 31.37 8.26 -1.02
CA ASN A 93 31.54 9.26 0.04
C ASN A 93 30.36 9.29 1.04
N GLY A 94 29.36 8.41 0.86
CA GLY A 94 28.18 8.32 1.74
C GLY A 94 27.05 9.31 1.42
N GLU A 95 27.18 10.19 0.42
CA GLU A 95 26.09 11.04 -0.05
C GLU A 95 25.04 10.22 -0.83
N ILE A 96 23.77 10.66 -0.81
CA ILE A 96 22.72 10.07 -1.64
C ILE A 96 23.08 10.25 -3.13
N ASN A 97 22.98 9.17 -3.88
CA ASN A 97 23.19 9.19 -5.34
C ASN A 97 21.85 9.44 -6.05
N TYR A 98 21.48 10.71 -6.19
CA TYR A 98 20.20 11.08 -6.79
C TYR A 98 20.06 10.64 -8.25
N GLY A 99 21.16 10.62 -9.04
CA GLY A 99 21.09 10.10 -10.42
C GLY A 99 20.74 8.63 -10.46
N LYS A 100 21.33 7.81 -9.58
CA LYS A 100 20.98 6.41 -9.46
C LYS A 100 19.57 6.21 -8.89
N LEU A 101 19.13 7.06 -7.94
CA LEU A 101 17.78 7.02 -7.40
C LEU A 101 16.72 7.25 -8.49
N GLU A 102 16.97 8.20 -9.42
CA GLU A 102 16.11 8.42 -10.59
C GLU A 102 16.01 7.17 -11.47
N GLU A 103 17.16 6.56 -11.81
CA GLU A 103 17.19 5.32 -12.59
C GLU A 103 16.37 4.20 -11.92
N LEU A 104 16.50 4.03 -10.61
CA LEU A 104 15.76 3.01 -9.86
C LEU A 104 14.24 3.28 -9.85
N VAL A 105 13.83 4.53 -9.68
CA VAL A 105 12.40 4.92 -9.73
C VAL A 105 11.82 4.62 -11.11
N GLU A 106 12.51 5.00 -12.19
CA GLU A 106 12.04 4.73 -13.55
C GLU A 106 11.99 3.23 -13.85
N GLU A 107 12.95 2.46 -13.37
CA GLU A 107 12.95 0.99 -13.50
C GLU A 107 11.75 0.35 -12.78
N GLN A 108 11.41 0.83 -11.58
CA GLN A 108 10.24 0.34 -10.84
C GLN A 108 8.94 0.63 -11.62
N ILE A 109 8.78 1.84 -12.14
CA ILE A 109 7.60 2.23 -12.91
C ILE A 109 7.52 1.39 -14.20
N ALA A 110 8.63 1.22 -14.92
CA ALA A 110 8.69 0.38 -16.12
C ALA A 110 8.42 -1.11 -15.82
N GLY A 111 8.74 -1.56 -14.60
CA GLY A 111 8.46 -2.90 -14.10
C GLY A 111 7.01 -3.14 -13.71
N GLY A 112 6.17 -2.09 -13.67
CA GLY A 112 4.76 -2.20 -13.28
C GLY A 112 4.51 -2.06 -11.78
N THR A 113 5.51 -1.60 -11.00
CA THR A 113 5.31 -1.34 -9.57
C THR A 113 4.15 -0.37 -9.33
N ASP A 114 3.26 -0.70 -8.40
CA ASP A 114 2.01 0.03 -8.16
C ASP A 114 2.18 1.20 -7.19
N SER A 115 3.25 1.23 -6.39
CA SER A 115 3.58 2.34 -5.49
C SER A 115 5.06 2.36 -5.11
N ILE A 116 5.63 3.56 -4.93
CA ILE A 116 6.99 3.74 -4.38
C ILE A 116 6.89 4.08 -2.90
N ILE A 117 7.50 3.26 -2.04
CA ILE A 117 7.65 3.56 -0.62
C ILE A 117 9.07 4.05 -0.39
N VAL A 118 9.23 5.38 -0.21
CA VAL A 118 10.52 6.06 -0.03
C VAL A 118 10.82 6.27 1.46
N CYS A 119 12.08 6.31 1.83
CA CYS A 119 12.54 6.55 3.21
C CYS A 119 11.91 5.57 4.24
N GLY A 120 11.70 4.31 3.84
CA GLY A 120 11.37 3.23 4.77
C GLY A 120 12.64 2.62 5.40
N THR A 121 12.46 1.48 6.07
CA THR A 121 13.59 0.71 6.65
C THR A 121 14.61 0.31 5.58
N THR A 122 14.12 -0.17 4.43
CA THR A 122 14.96 -0.60 3.29
C THR A 122 15.70 0.59 2.65
N GLY A 123 15.13 1.79 2.73
CA GLY A 123 15.75 3.05 2.32
C GLY A 123 16.72 3.64 3.36
N GLU A 124 17.11 2.87 4.39
CA GLU A 124 18.06 3.31 5.44
C GLU A 124 17.68 4.65 6.13
N ALA A 125 16.38 4.94 6.24
CA ALA A 125 15.87 6.20 6.80
C ALA A 125 16.44 6.55 8.18
N ALA A 126 16.78 5.54 8.99
CA ALA A 126 17.36 5.73 10.32
C ALA A 126 18.75 6.40 10.30
N THR A 127 19.44 6.39 9.19
CA THR A 127 20.78 6.98 9.01
C THR A 127 20.78 8.25 8.15
N LEU A 128 19.62 8.68 7.69
CA LEU A 128 19.45 9.97 7.01
C LEU A 128 19.32 11.10 8.04
N THR A 129 19.93 12.23 7.78
CA THR A 129 19.55 13.47 8.47
C THR A 129 18.12 13.86 8.06
N HIS A 130 17.46 14.69 8.85
CA HIS A 130 16.09 15.14 8.49
C HIS A 130 16.08 15.88 7.13
N ASP A 131 17.10 16.66 6.84
CA ASP A 131 17.21 17.38 5.57
C ASP A 131 17.39 16.43 4.38
N GLU A 132 18.22 15.38 4.52
CA GLU A 132 18.37 14.33 3.49
C GLU A 132 17.05 13.57 3.29
N HIS A 133 16.37 13.22 4.38
CA HIS A 133 15.11 12.50 4.38
C HIS A 133 14.04 13.27 3.59
N ILE A 134 13.84 14.56 3.92
CA ILE A 134 12.87 15.43 3.25
C ILE A 134 13.25 15.62 1.78
N LYS A 135 14.53 15.86 1.51
CA LYS A 135 15.03 16.07 0.14
C LYS A 135 14.88 14.83 -0.73
N GLU A 136 15.07 13.63 -0.18
CA GLU A 136 14.88 12.37 -0.90
C GLU A 136 13.40 12.17 -1.25
N ILE A 137 12.48 12.42 -0.31
CA ILE A 137 11.03 12.35 -0.57
C ILE A 137 10.64 13.32 -1.69
N GLN A 138 11.07 14.59 -1.59
CA GLN A 138 10.79 15.61 -2.61
C GLN A 138 11.30 15.17 -3.99
N PHE A 139 12.54 14.68 -4.05
CA PHE A 139 13.16 14.25 -5.29
C PHE A 139 12.40 13.08 -5.94
N VAL A 140 11.99 12.08 -5.15
CA VAL A 140 11.18 10.96 -5.66
C VAL A 140 9.81 11.43 -6.15
N CYS A 141 9.14 12.32 -5.42
CA CYS A 141 7.86 12.90 -5.85
C CYS A 141 8.00 13.66 -7.19
N ASP A 142 9.07 14.44 -7.33
CA ASP A 142 9.36 15.22 -8.54
C ASP A 142 9.62 14.34 -9.77
N ILE A 143 10.25 13.17 -9.58
CA ILE A 143 10.48 12.21 -10.67
C ILE A 143 9.22 11.44 -11.01
N VAL A 144 8.56 10.89 -10.00
CA VAL A 144 7.34 10.06 -10.19
C VAL A 144 6.22 10.86 -10.86
N LYS A 145 6.08 12.16 -10.55
CA LYS A 145 5.09 13.07 -11.18
C LYS A 145 3.67 12.52 -11.16
N LYS A 146 3.28 11.90 -10.05
CA LYS A 146 1.95 11.30 -9.87
C LYS A 146 1.59 10.17 -10.86
N ARG A 147 2.57 9.56 -11.52
CA ARG A 147 2.33 8.37 -12.38
C ARG A 147 1.87 7.16 -11.57
N ILE A 148 2.41 7.01 -10.38
CA ILE A 148 1.99 6.05 -9.34
C ILE A 148 2.08 6.75 -7.98
N PRO A 149 1.39 6.25 -6.92
CA PRO A 149 1.49 6.83 -5.59
C PRO A 149 2.90 6.75 -4.99
N VAL A 150 3.31 7.81 -4.32
CA VAL A 150 4.52 7.87 -3.48
C VAL A 150 4.10 7.89 -2.02
N VAL A 151 4.52 6.87 -1.25
CA VAL A 151 4.26 6.74 0.18
C VAL A 151 5.56 7.02 0.94
N ALA A 152 5.58 8.06 1.77
CA ALA A 152 6.75 8.46 2.52
C ALA A 152 6.81 7.79 3.90
N GLY A 153 7.93 7.15 4.22
CA GLY A 153 8.20 6.63 5.56
C GLY A 153 8.57 7.78 6.51
N THR A 154 7.67 8.19 7.39
CA THR A 154 7.87 9.33 8.31
C THR A 154 7.69 8.97 9.79
N GLY A 155 7.49 7.68 10.09
CA GLY A 155 7.38 7.18 11.45
C GLY A 155 8.68 7.35 12.25
N SER A 156 8.53 7.72 13.52
CA SER A 156 9.63 7.92 14.47
C SER A 156 9.23 7.40 15.86
N ASN A 157 10.23 7.19 16.71
CA ASN A 157 10.01 6.93 18.13
C ASN A 157 9.81 8.22 18.97
N CYS A 158 9.80 9.38 18.32
CA CYS A 158 9.43 10.67 18.86
C CYS A 158 8.25 11.23 18.08
N THR A 159 7.14 11.52 18.74
CA THR A 159 5.90 12.00 18.10
C THR A 159 6.15 13.32 17.35
N GLU A 160 6.86 14.26 17.96
CA GLU A 160 7.18 15.56 17.34
C GLU A 160 7.99 15.41 16.05
N THR A 161 8.97 14.49 16.03
CA THR A 161 9.75 14.19 14.83
C THR A 161 8.87 13.56 13.73
N SER A 162 7.97 12.64 14.11
CA SER A 162 7.04 12.04 13.16
C SER A 162 6.09 13.07 12.55
N VAL A 163 5.56 14.01 13.37
CA VAL A 163 4.73 15.13 12.90
C VAL A 163 5.53 16.02 11.96
N TYR A 164 6.76 16.40 12.33
CA TYR A 164 7.62 17.25 11.51
C TYR A 164 7.89 16.64 10.12
N LEU A 165 8.34 15.38 10.08
CA LEU A 165 8.62 14.67 8.83
C LEU A 165 7.36 14.44 8.00
N SER A 166 6.21 14.16 8.64
CA SER A 166 4.94 13.94 7.95
C SER A 166 4.43 15.20 7.26
N ARG A 167 4.53 16.37 7.92
CA ARG A 167 4.20 17.66 7.29
C ARG A 167 5.12 17.97 6.11
N ALA A 168 6.42 17.77 6.30
CA ALA A 168 7.38 17.98 5.22
C ALA A 168 7.14 17.04 4.03
N ALA A 169 6.74 15.80 4.26
CA ALA A 169 6.38 14.86 3.20
C ALA A 169 5.09 15.28 2.46
N GLU A 170 4.09 15.82 3.17
CA GLU A 170 2.88 16.38 2.56
C GLU A 170 3.23 17.59 1.69
N GLU A 171 4.06 18.51 2.17
CA GLU A 171 4.55 19.67 1.41
C GLU A 171 5.38 19.24 0.19
N ALA A 172 6.18 18.17 0.32
CA ALA A 172 6.96 17.56 -0.76
C ALA A 172 6.09 16.87 -1.83
N GLY A 173 4.79 16.71 -1.59
CA GLY A 173 3.85 16.15 -2.56
C GLY A 173 3.72 14.63 -2.51
N ALA A 174 4.04 13.97 -1.41
CA ALA A 174 3.71 12.56 -1.21
C ALA A 174 2.21 12.30 -1.35
N ASP A 175 1.82 11.05 -1.61
CA ASP A 175 0.42 10.62 -1.76
C ASP A 175 -0.10 9.89 -0.52
N GLY A 176 0.82 9.46 0.36
CA GLY A 176 0.52 8.80 1.61
C GLY A 176 1.73 8.72 2.53
N LEU A 177 1.51 8.26 3.74
CA LEU A 177 2.54 8.12 4.76
C LEU A 177 2.59 6.69 5.29
N LEU A 178 3.79 6.22 5.63
CA LEU A 178 4.04 4.96 6.32
C LEU A 178 4.65 5.26 7.69
N LEU A 179 3.91 4.97 8.77
CA LEU A 179 4.31 5.27 10.13
C LEU A 179 4.68 3.99 10.89
N VAL A 180 5.98 3.74 11.05
CA VAL A 180 6.45 2.67 11.94
C VAL A 180 6.09 2.99 13.39
N SER A 181 5.70 1.96 14.16
CA SER A 181 5.45 2.15 15.61
C SER A 181 6.71 2.59 16.34
N PRO A 182 6.59 3.40 17.42
CA PRO A 182 7.73 3.81 18.23
C PRO A 182 8.60 2.62 18.64
N TYR A 183 9.85 2.67 18.25
CA TYR A 183 10.87 1.66 18.50
C TYR A 183 11.78 2.10 19.66
N TYR A 184 12.47 1.16 20.28
CA TYR A 184 13.41 1.35 21.39
C TYR A 184 12.74 1.79 22.69
N ASN A 185 12.22 3.04 22.78
CA ASN A 185 11.47 3.54 23.95
C ASN A 185 10.09 2.88 24.10
N LYS A 186 9.58 2.22 23.03
CA LYS A 186 8.32 1.48 23.00
C LYS A 186 7.12 2.34 23.41
N SER A 187 5.94 1.73 23.49
CA SER A 187 4.75 2.36 24.05
C SER A 187 3.71 1.31 24.43
N THR A 188 2.70 1.73 25.22
CA THR A 188 1.49 0.93 25.46
C THR A 188 0.50 1.10 24.30
N GLN A 189 -0.51 0.22 24.19
CA GLN A 189 -1.56 0.37 23.18
C GLN A 189 -2.28 1.72 23.25
N LYS A 190 -2.51 2.24 24.47
CA LYS A 190 -3.05 3.58 24.69
C LYS A 190 -2.11 4.66 24.17
N GLY A 191 -0.82 4.55 24.43
CA GLY A 191 0.19 5.51 23.95
C GLY A 191 0.38 5.44 22.45
N LEU A 192 0.29 4.25 21.81
CA LEU A 192 0.28 4.10 20.37
C LEU A 192 -0.90 4.84 19.71
N LYS A 193 -2.11 4.72 20.32
CA LYS A 193 -3.29 5.46 19.84
C LYS A 193 -3.04 6.96 19.86
N VAL A 194 -2.55 7.50 20.98
CA VAL A 194 -2.22 8.93 21.08
C VAL A 194 -1.19 9.33 20.05
N HIS A 195 -0.06 8.62 19.95
CA HIS A 195 1.03 8.92 19.02
C HIS A 195 0.55 8.99 17.55
N PHE A 196 -0.17 7.96 17.10
CA PHE A 196 -0.65 7.93 15.72
C PHE A 196 -1.75 8.95 15.43
N THR A 197 -2.62 9.23 16.41
CA THR A 197 -3.65 10.27 16.28
C THR A 197 -3.02 11.65 16.18
N ASP A 198 -2.05 11.98 17.04
CA ASP A 198 -1.35 13.29 16.99
C ASP A 198 -0.68 13.52 15.61
N VAL A 199 -0.07 12.47 15.03
CA VAL A 199 0.52 12.57 13.68
C VAL A 199 -0.58 12.73 12.62
N ALA A 200 -1.66 11.96 12.72
CA ALA A 200 -2.77 12.00 11.77
C ALA A 200 -3.48 13.36 11.75
N GLU A 201 -3.69 13.98 12.91
CA GLU A 201 -4.28 15.32 13.04
C GLU A 201 -3.39 16.43 12.46
N ALA A 202 -2.10 16.18 12.30
CA ALA A 202 -1.13 17.16 11.80
C ALA A 202 -1.08 17.25 10.27
N VAL A 203 -1.68 16.30 9.52
CA VAL A 203 -1.62 16.16 8.06
C VAL A 203 -2.97 15.72 7.49
N LYS A 204 -3.14 15.83 6.17
CA LYS A 204 -4.34 15.37 5.46
C LYS A 204 -4.11 14.08 4.67
N LEU A 205 -2.86 13.69 4.49
CA LEU A 205 -2.49 12.50 3.73
C LEU A 205 -3.02 11.22 4.39
N PRO A 206 -3.40 10.21 3.60
CA PRO A 206 -3.71 8.89 4.12
C PRO A 206 -2.47 8.23 4.73
N ILE A 207 -2.68 7.51 5.81
CA ILE A 207 -1.64 6.93 6.65
C ILE A 207 -1.78 5.42 6.72
N LEU A 208 -0.69 4.71 6.44
CA LEU A 208 -0.50 3.30 6.77
C LEU A 208 0.31 3.16 8.07
N LEU A 209 -0.24 2.47 9.04
CA LEU A 209 0.52 2.04 10.21
C LEU A 209 1.53 0.96 9.80
N TYR A 210 2.69 0.92 10.42
CA TYR A 210 3.66 -0.15 10.17
C TYR A 210 3.95 -0.94 11.43
N ASN A 211 3.47 -2.20 11.45
CA ASN A 211 3.65 -3.13 12.55
C ASN A 211 4.78 -4.12 12.23
N VAL A 212 5.92 -3.97 12.91
CA VAL A 212 7.11 -4.79 12.73
C VAL A 212 7.79 -5.08 14.07
N PRO A 213 7.18 -5.90 14.92
CA PRO A 213 7.64 -6.12 16.30
C PRO A 213 9.06 -6.69 16.40
N SER A 214 9.55 -7.42 15.39
CA SER A 214 10.93 -7.91 15.33
C SER A 214 11.98 -6.79 15.30
N ARG A 215 11.62 -5.58 14.83
CA ARG A 215 12.50 -4.41 14.79
C ARG A 215 12.21 -3.41 15.90
N THR A 216 10.94 -3.19 16.19
CA THR A 216 10.50 -2.13 17.14
C THR A 216 10.48 -2.60 18.58
N GLY A 217 10.34 -3.92 18.82
CA GLY A 217 10.12 -4.48 20.15
C GLY A 217 8.72 -4.17 20.73
N VAL A 218 7.81 -3.65 19.91
CA VAL A 218 6.41 -3.41 20.29
C VAL A 218 5.50 -3.91 19.16
N ASN A 219 4.40 -4.56 19.52
CA ASN A 219 3.38 -5.02 18.59
C ASN A 219 2.14 -4.14 18.71
N ILE A 220 1.60 -3.68 17.59
CA ILE A 220 0.30 -3.01 17.55
C ILE A 220 -0.77 -4.11 17.57
N ALA A 221 -1.60 -4.14 18.58
CA ALA A 221 -2.65 -5.15 18.70
C ALA A 221 -3.71 -4.98 17.59
N PRO A 222 -4.30 -6.07 17.07
CA PRO A 222 -5.36 -6.01 16.06
C PRO A 222 -6.49 -5.02 16.40
N GLU A 223 -6.94 -5.01 17.63
CA GLU A 223 -7.99 -4.09 18.10
C GLU A 223 -7.53 -2.63 18.08
N THR A 224 -6.25 -2.38 18.31
CA THR A 224 -5.68 -1.03 18.24
C THR A 224 -5.61 -0.54 16.80
N ILE A 225 -5.17 -1.40 15.85
CA ILE A 225 -5.15 -1.09 14.42
C ILE A 225 -6.56 -0.75 13.93
N VAL A 226 -7.52 -1.65 14.18
CA VAL A 226 -8.91 -1.46 13.73
C VAL A 226 -9.55 -0.22 14.35
N SER A 227 -9.33 0.03 15.66
CA SER A 227 -9.85 1.23 16.31
C SER A 227 -9.25 2.51 15.70
N LEU A 228 -7.94 2.57 15.42
CA LEU A 228 -7.30 3.71 14.78
C LEU A 228 -7.86 3.96 13.39
N CYS A 229 -7.98 2.92 12.56
CA CYS A 229 -8.55 3.04 11.23
C CYS A 229 -10.04 3.42 11.24
N ARG A 230 -10.79 3.04 12.28
CA ARG A 230 -12.21 3.40 12.40
C ARG A 230 -12.41 4.82 12.93
N ASP A 231 -11.64 5.20 13.95
CA ASP A 231 -11.87 6.41 14.74
C ASP A 231 -11.11 7.63 14.18
N VAL A 232 -10.07 7.43 13.35
CA VAL A 232 -9.24 8.49 12.75
C VAL A 232 -9.38 8.44 11.24
N GLU A 233 -9.88 9.53 10.66
CA GLU A 233 -10.33 9.59 9.26
C GLU A 233 -9.24 9.21 8.25
N ASN A 234 -8.03 9.73 8.42
CA ASN A 234 -6.93 9.53 7.48
C ASN A 234 -5.98 8.38 7.84
N ILE A 235 -6.22 7.60 8.90
CA ILE A 235 -5.55 6.31 9.09
C ILE A 235 -6.35 5.26 8.33
N VAL A 236 -5.79 4.76 7.22
CA VAL A 236 -6.54 3.93 6.26
C VAL A 236 -6.15 2.45 6.29
N GLY A 237 -4.99 2.10 6.86
CA GLY A 237 -4.56 0.70 6.83
C GLY A 237 -3.28 0.42 7.59
N VAL A 238 -2.74 -0.77 7.35
CA VAL A 238 -1.53 -1.27 8.01
C VAL A 238 -0.65 -2.07 7.04
N LYS A 239 0.67 -1.79 7.08
CA LYS A 239 1.71 -2.71 6.65
C LYS A 239 1.98 -3.67 7.79
N GLU A 240 1.58 -4.93 7.65
CA GLU A 240 1.70 -5.95 8.67
C GLU A 240 2.91 -6.86 8.39
N ALA A 241 3.89 -6.82 9.26
CA ALA A 241 5.15 -7.54 9.14
C ALA A 241 5.50 -8.34 10.43
N SER A 242 4.49 -8.69 11.23
CA SER A 242 4.72 -9.54 12.41
C SER A 242 4.92 -11.02 12.07
N GLY A 243 4.47 -11.46 10.90
CA GLY A 243 4.43 -12.87 10.51
C GLY A 243 3.34 -13.67 11.23
N ASN A 244 2.47 -13.04 12.00
CA ASN A 244 1.44 -13.70 12.79
C ASN A 244 0.10 -13.76 12.04
N PHE A 245 -0.14 -14.83 11.28
CA PHE A 245 -1.38 -15.04 10.52
C PHE A 245 -2.65 -15.00 11.37
N SER A 246 -2.60 -15.45 12.64
CA SER A 246 -3.75 -15.34 13.53
C SER A 246 -4.10 -13.89 13.85
N ALA A 247 -3.10 -13.01 14.01
CA ALA A 247 -3.32 -11.60 14.21
C ALA A 247 -3.86 -10.94 12.91
N ILE A 248 -3.32 -11.30 11.75
CA ILE A 248 -3.78 -10.81 10.45
C ILE A 248 -5.24 -11.19 10.21
N ALA A 249 -5.59 -12.46 10.37
CA ALA A 249 -6.97 -12.94 10.25
C ALA A 249 -7.91 -12.21 11.22
N LYS A 250 -7.44 -11.89 12.43
CA LYS A 250 -8.21 -11.12 13.41
C LYS A 250 -8.41 -9.67 12.97
N ILE A 251 -7.39 -9.01 12.38
CA ILE A 251 -7.55 -7.68 11.79
C ILE A 251 -8.62 -7.74 10.70
N SER A 252 -8.51 -8.65 9.74
CA SER A 252 -9.47 -8.82 8.64
C SER A 252 -10.90 -9.05 9.16
N SER A 253 -11.04 -9.90 10.18
CA SER A 253 -12.34 -10.21 10.80
C SER A 253 -12.98 -9.02 11.52
N LEU A 254 -12.17 -8.15 12.15
CA LEU A 254 -12.67 -6.99 12.90
C LEU A 254 -12.81 -5.74 12.04
N ALA A 255 -12.15 -5.70 10.89
CA ALA A 255 -12.03 -4.51 10.04
C ALA A 255 -13.34 -4.11 9.37
N GLU A 256 -14.22 -5.06 9.05
CA GLU A 256 -15.48 -4.78 8.32
C GLU A 256 -15.27 -3.88 7.09
N GLY A 257 -14.10 -4.01 6.42
CA GLY A 257 -13.73 -3.21 5.26
C GLY A 257 -13.12 -1.83 5.55
N CYS A 258 -12.87 -1.47 6.81
CA CYS A 258 -12.28 -0.15 7.15
C CYS A 258 -10.75 -0.15 7.26
N VAL A 259 -10.07 -1.27 7.02
CA VAL A 259 -8.60 -1.40 7.13
C VAL A 259 -8.03 -2.00 5.86
N ASP A 260 -7.19 -1.26 5.16
CA ASP A 260 -6.36 -1.81 4.12
C ASP A 260 -5.15 -2.53 4.73
N ILE A 261 -4.98 -3.80 4.43
CA ILE A 261 -3.86 -4.60 4.91
C ILE A 261 -2.88 -4.81 3.77
N TYR A 262 -1.59 -4.53 4.02
CA TYR A 262 -0.51 -4.85 3.10
C TYR A 262 0.47 -5.81 3.77
N SER A 263 0.91 -6.83 3.05
CA SER A 263 2.00 -7.66 3.54
C SER A 263 3.28 -6.83 3.67
N GLY A 264 3.95 -6.95 4.81
CA GLY A 264 5.29 -6.42 5.00
C GLY A 264 6.39 -7.47 4.79
N ASN A 265 5.99 -8.72 4.49
CA ASN A 265 6.84 -9.88 4.29
C ASN A 265 6.59 -10.47 2.90
N ASP A 266 7.63 -10.53 2.07
CA ASP A 266 7.54 -11.02 0.69
C ASP A 266 7.10 -12.49 0.60
N ASP A 267 7.50 -13.32 1.57
CA ASP A 267 7.14 -14.75 1.68
C ASP A 267 5.68 -15.00 2.04
N GLN A 268 4.92 -13.95 2.37
CA GLN A 268 3.54 -14.02 2.85
C GLN A 268 2.54 -13.26 1.97
N THR A 269 2.95 -12.78 0.80
CA THR A 269 2.13 -11.91 -0.06
C THR A 269 0.81 -12.58 -0.43
N VAL A 270 0.84 -13.68 -1.19
CA VAL A 270 -0.37 -14.37 -1.66
C VAL A 270 -1.22 -14.95 -0.52
N PRO A 271 -0.64 -15.60 0.51
CA PRO A 271 -1.42 -16.03 1.67
C PRO A 271 -2.13 -14.88 2.40
N MET A 272 -1.53 -13.70 2.49
CA MET A 272 -2.19 -12.55 3.09
C MET A 272 -3.28 -11.96 2.18
N MET A 273 -3.10 -11.98 0.86
CA MET A 273 -4.14 -11.58 -0.10
C MET A 273 -5.37 -12.48 0.02
N ALA A 274 -5.20 -13.78 0.26
CA ALA A 274 -6.31 -14.69 0.58
C ALA A 274 -7.07 -14.32 1.88
N LEU A 275 -6.46 -13.56 2.78
CA LEU A 275 -7.10 -12.97 3.97
C LEU A 275 -7.63 -11.54 3.72
N GLY A 276 -7.61 -11.06 2.47
CA GLY A 276 -8.12 -9.75 2.08
C GLY A 276 -7.08 -8.62 2.06
N ALA A 277 -5.78 -8.95 2.06
CA ALA A 277 -4.76 -7.93 1.89
C ALA A 277 -4.80 -7.32 0.48
N LYS A 278 -4.48 -6.02 0.40
CA LYS A 278 -4.47 -5.21 -0.83
C LYS A 278 -3.18 -5.37 -1.64
N GLY A 279 -2.26 -6.20 -1.19
CA GLY A 279 -0.97 -6.42 -1.83
C GLY A 279 0.18 -6.44 -0.83
N VAL A 280 1.35 -5.99 -1.27
CA VAL A 280 2.61 -6.08 -0.52
C VAL A 280 3.40 -4.77 -0.56
N ILE A 281 4.11 -4.46 0.51
CA ILE A 281 5.20 -3.45 0.51
C ILE A 281 6.52 -4.24 0.59
N SER A 282 7.10 -4.47 -0.57
CA SER A 282 8.05 -5.51 -0.91
C SER A 282 9.51 -5.05 -0.86
N VAL A 283 10.40 -5.92 -0.40
CA VAL A 283 11.85 -5.81 -0.59
C VAL A 283 12.26 -6.48 -1.92
N LEU A 284 11.65 -7.62 -2.25
CA LEU A 284 11.90 -8.37 -3.48
C LEU A 284 11.69 -7.49 -4.74
N SER A 285 10.73 -6.56 -4.72
CA SER A 285 10.48 -5.64 -5.84
C SER A 285 11.70 -4.81 -6.26
N ASN A 286 12.67 -4.56 -5.38
CA ASN A 286 13.92 -3.86 -5.77
C ASN A 286 14.72 -4.61 -6.84
N VAL A 287 14.63 -5.93 -6.87
CA VAL A 287 15.35 -6.81 -7.81
C VAL A 287 14.45 -7.45 -8.86
N ALA A 288 13.16 -7.62 -8.56
CA ALA A 288 12.19 -8.32 -9.40
C ALA A 288 10.83 -7.59 -9.44
N PRO A 289 10.77 -6.31 -9.87
CA PRO A 289 9.54 -5.50 -9.80
C PRO A 289 8.39 -6.13 -10.56
N ARG A 290 8.63 -6.58 -11.80
CA ARG A 290 7.60 -7.18 -12.66
C ARG A 290 6.99 -8.44 -12.05
N GLN A 291 7.81 -9.32 -11.50
CA GLN A 291 7.36 -10.59 -10.94
C GLN A 291 6.49 -10.37 -9.70
N VAL A 292 6.81 -9.37 -8.87
CA VAL A 292 5.99 -9.05 -7.68
C VAL A 292 4.67 -8.39 -8.07
N HIS A 293 4.70 -7.49 -9.05
CA HIS A 293 3.47 -6.90 -9.63
C HIS A 293 2.57 -7.99 -10.22
N GLU A 294 3.10 -8.83 -11.13
CA GLU A 294 2.34 -9.91 -11.77
C GLU A 294 1.77 -10.92 -10.75
N MET A 295 2.50 -11.22 -9.67
CA MET A 295 2.04 -12.09 -8.58
C MET A 295 0.76 -11.52 -7.94
N CYS A 296 0.72 -10.23 -7.62
CA CYS A 296 -0.46 -9.57 -7.08
C CYS A 296 -1.59 -9.50 -8.11
N ASP A 297 -1.28 -9.12 -9.35
CA ASP A 297 -2.24 -8.99 -10.44
C ASP A 297 -2.94 -10.32 -10.78
N PHE A 298 -2.21 -11.44 -10.79
CA PHE A 298 -2.82 -12.77 -10.97
C PHE A 298 -3.80 -13.11 -9.85
N ASP A 299 -3.48 -12.80 -8.60
CA ASP A 299 -4.39 -13.08 -7.49
C ASP A 299 -5.66 -12.22 -7.58
N PHE A 300 -5.55 -10.93 -7.88
CA PHE A 300 -6.70 -10.05 -8.11
C PHE A 300 -7.59 -10.50 -9.26
N LYS A 301 -7.02 -11.12 -10.30
CA LYS A 301 -7.78 -11.71 -11.42
C LYS A 301 -8.42 -13.07 -11.09
N GLY A 302 -8.24 -13.57 -9.87
CA GLY A 302 -8.71 -14.88 -9.45
C GLY A 302 -7.85 -16.05 -9.95
N GLU A 303 -6.66 -15.77 -10.52
CA GLU A 303 -5.69 -16.76 -10.97
C GLU A 303 -4.73 -17.17 -9.84
N THR A 304 -5.28 -17.42 -8.64
CA THR A 304 -4.53 -17.65 -7.38
C THR A 304 -3.53 -18.80 -7.48
N GLU A 305 -3.79 -19.84 -8.28
CA GLU A 305 -2.82 -20.93 -8.50
C GLU A 305 -1.52 -20.42 -9.16
N LYS A 306 -1.63 -19.48 -10.12
CA LYS A 306 -0.46 -18.86 -10.75
C LYS A 306 0.28 -17.97 -9.77
N ALA A 307 -0.45 -17.12 -9.06
CA ALA A 307 0.12 -16.26 -8.02
C ALA A 307 0.88 -17.08 -6.97
N MET A 308 0.27 -18.16 -6.48
CA MET A 308 0.88 -19.05 -5.49
C MET A 308 2.13 -19.74 -6.05
N LYS A 309 2.11 -20.17 -7.30
CA LYS A 309 3.29 -20.75 -7.96
C LYS A 309 4.45 -19.75 -7.96
N MET A 310 4.21 -18.49 -8.39
CA MET A 310 5.21 -17.42 -8.37
C MET A 310 5.73 -17.15 -6.95
N GLN A 311 4.83 -17.11 -5.96
CA GLN A 311 5.21 -16.97 -4.55
C GLN A 311 6.18 -18.06 -4.10
N LEU A 312 5.86 -19.32 -4.40
CA LEU A 312 6.69 -20.47 -3.99
C LEU A 312 8.03 -20.52 -4.73
N GLU A 313 8.07 -20.16 -6.01
CA GLU A 313 9.30 -20.05 -6.80
C GLU A 313 10.22 -18.94 -6.27
N ALA A 314 9.68 -17.87 -5.68
CA ALA A 314 10.45 -16.77 -5.12
C ALA A 314 11.01 -17.05 -3.71
N ILE A 315 10.51 -18.05 -2.97
CA ILE A 315 10.90 -18.31 -1.58
C ILE A 315 12.42 -18.43 -1.39
N PRO A 316 13.19 -19.21 -2.18
CA PRO A 316 14.63 -19.33 -1.97
C PRO A 316 15.38 -17.98 -2.09
N LEU A 317 14.98 -17.13 -3.05
CA LEU A 317 15.54 -15.80 -3.21
C LEU A 317 15.13 -14.88 -2.05
N ILE A 318 13.86 -14.91 -1.64
CA ILE A 318 13.37 -14.13 -0.49
C ILE A 318 14.17 -14.49 0.77
N GLU A 319 14.37 -15.77 1.06
CA GLU A 319 15.18 -16.20 2.19
C GLU A 319 16.63 -15.71 2.09
N ALA A 320 17.21 -15.65 0.89
CA ALA A 320 18.54 -15.09 0.68
C ALA A 320 18.57 -13.57 0.87
N LEU A 321 17.50 -12.84 0.48
CA LEU A 321 17.36 -11.40 0.69
C LEU A 321 17.15 -11.01 2.16
N PHE A 322 16.84 -11.96 3.03
CA PHE A 322 16.64 -11.75 4.47
C PHE A 322 17.58 -12.59 5.35
N CYS A 323 18.64 -13.23 4.77
CA CYS A 323 19.60 -14.02 5.54
C CYS A 323 20.49 -13.16 6.45
N GLU A 324 20.59 -11.87 6.19
CA GLU A 324 21.16 -10.85 7.07
C GLU A 324 20.16 -9.69 7.24
N VAL A 325 20.57 -8.68 8.02
CA VAL A 325 19.71 -7.52 8.30
C VAL A 325 19.39 -6.76 6.99
N ASN A 326 18.12 -6.69 6.61
CA ASN A 326 17.66 -5.83 5.52
C ASN A 326 17.95 -4.35 5.85
N PRO A 327 18.62 -3.57 4.93
CA PRO A 327 18.73 -3.79 3.48
C PRO A 327 20.07 -4.38 3.00
N ILE A 328 20.91 -4.95 3.85
CA ILE A 328 22.23 -5.45 3.41
C ILE A 328 22.09 -6.41 2.21
N PRO A 329 21.30 -7.52 2.27
CA PRO A 329 21.25 -8.46 1.16
C PRO A 329 20.62 -7.88 -0.11
N VAL A 330 19.59 -7.03 -0.01
CA VAL A 330 18.93 -6.47 -1.21
C VAL A 330 19.86 -5.48 -1.94
N LYS A 331 20.61 -4.64 -1.23
CA LYS A 331 21.60 -3.76 -1.88
C LYS A 331 22.74 -4.57 -2.50
N GLU A 332 23.21 -5.61 -1.81
CA GLU A 332 24.19 -6.52 -2.39
C GLU A 332 23.68 -7.22 -3.65
N ALA A 333 22.42 -7.70 -3.64
CA ALA A 333 21.79 -8.29 -4.82
C ALA A 333 21.77 -7.29 -5.99
N MET A 334 21.36 -6.05 -5.74
CA MET A 334 21.33 -5.01 -6.77
C MET A 334 22.72 -4.68 -7.31
N ASN A 335 23.75 -4.63 -6.44
CA ASN A 335 25.15 -4.44 -6.88
C ASN A 335 25.65 -5.62 -7.70
N LEU A 336 25.32 -6.87 -7.32
CA LEU A 336 25.64 -8.06 -8.12
C LEU A 336 24.97 -8.05 -9.50
N MET A 337 23.75 -7.48 -9.60
CA MET A 337 23.02 -7.27 -10.86
C MET A 337 23.56 -6.08 -11.68
N GLY A 338 24.62 -5.40 -11.24
CA GLY A 338 25.21 -4.25 -11.93
C GLY A 338 24.41 -2.95 -11.79
N LYS A 339 23.51 -2.86 -10.81
CA LYS A 339 22.71 -1.63 -10.59
C LYS A 339 23.47 -0.54 -9.85
N GLU A 340 24.62 -0.84 -9.27
CA GLU A 340 25.55 0.14 -8.64
C GLU A 340 24.87 1.06 -7.60
N VAL A 341 24.11 0.45 -6.68
CA VAL A 341 23.42 1.22 -5.62
C VAL A 341 24.33 1.68 -4.48
N GLY A 342 25.61 1.30 -4.58
CA GLY A 342 26.66 1.76 -3.68
C GLY A 342 26.67 1.08 -2.31
N PRO A 343 27.43 1.65 -1.35
CA PRO A 343 27.66 1.07 -0.04
C PRO A 343 26.46 1.26 0.91
N TYR A 344 26.65 0.79 2.15
CA TYR A 344 25.73 0.99 3.26
C TYR A 344 26.22 2.13 4.16
N ARG A 345 25.30 2.80 4.86
CA ARG A 345 25.66 3.66 5.97
C ARG A 345 25.78 2.89 7.28
N LYS A 346 26.82 3.19 8.07
CA LYS A 346 26.97 2.59 9.41
C LYS A 346 25.72 2.87 10.26
N PRO A 347 25.27 1.89 11.08
CA PRO A 347 25.98 0.71 11.56
C PRO A 347 25.95 -0.49 10.62
N LEU A 348 25.30 -0.41 9.44
CA LEU A 348 25.32 -1.48 8.47
C LEU A 348 26.72 -1.62 7.85
N VAL A 349 27.07 -2.85 7.52
CA VAL A 349 28.38 -3.22 6.99
C VAL A 349 28.21 -4.17 5.80
N GLU A 350 29.32 -4.48 5.13
CA GLU A 350 29.33 -5.41 4.02
C GLU A 350 28.80 -6.80 4.45
N MET A 351 28.12 -7.44 3.52
CA MET A 351 27.56 -8.78 3.69
C MET A 351 28.64 -9.83 3.90
N ASP A 352 28.38 -10.82 4.74
CA ASP A 352 29.26 -11.97 4.92
C ASP A 352 29.50 -12.70 3.57
N PRO A 353 30.76 -13.04 3.23
CA PRO A 353 31.07 -13.65 1.94
C PRO A 353 30.31 -14.95 1.66
N ALA A 354 30.02 -15.78 2.66
CA ALA A 354 29.26 -17.02 2.47
C ALA A 354 27.79 -16.72 2.14
N ASN A 355 27.20 -15.71 2.80
CA ASN A 355 25.84 -15.26 2.51
C ASN A 355 25.74 -14.57 1.14
N LYS A 356 26.76 -13.80 0.75
CA LYS A 356 26.85 -13.19 -0.58
C LYS A 356 26.87 -14.26 -1.69
N GLU A 357 27.61 -15.34 -1.51
CA GLU A 357 27.64 -16.45 -2.48
C GLU A 357 26.30 -17.20 -2.52
N ARG A 358 25.64 -17.41 -1.36
CA ARG A 358 24.26 -17.93 -1.30
C ARG A 358 23.30 -17.03 -2.09
N LEU A 359 23.34 -15.72 -1.85
CA LEU A 359 22.50 -14.73 -2.53
C LEU A 359 22.73 -14.75 -4.04
N ARG A 360 23.99 -14.76 -4.48
CA ARG A 360 24.36 -14.85 -5.90
C ARG A 360 23.77 -16.09 -6.57
N LYS A 361 23.88 -17.24 -5.91
CA LYS A 361 23.31 -18.50 -6.40
C LYS A 361 21.79 -18.39 -6.58
N GLU A 362 21.07 -17.82 -5.61
CA GLU A 362 19.61 -17.69 -5.71
C GLU A 362 19.19 -16.66 -6.74
N LEU A 363 19.96 -15.59 -6.98
CA LEU A 363 19.73 -14.66 -8.11
C LEU A 363 19.86 -15.38 -9.46
N VAL A 364 20.88 -16.26 -9.63
CA VAL A 364 21.03 -17.09 -10.84
C VAL A 364 19.86 -18.06 -10.98
N ASN A 365 19.49 -18.78 -9.91
CA ASN A 365 18.38 -19.72 -9.93
C ASN A 365 17.05 -19.07 -10.29
N TYR A 366 16.83 -17.83 -9.86
CA TYR A 366 15.62 -17.05 -10.13
C TYR A 366 15.66 -16.35 -11.50
N GLY A 367 16.80 -16.38 -12.20
CA GLY A 367 16.97 -15.81 -13.55
C GLY A 367 17.22 -14.30 -13.58
N LEU A 368 17.84 -13.75 -12.53
CA LEU A 368 18.20 -12.33 -12.41
C LEU A 368 19.69 -12.05 -12.67
N LEU A 369 20.52 -13.12 -12.75
CA LEU A 369 21.93 -13.10 -13.14
C LEU A 369 22.20 -14.12 -14.24
#